data_c88d9d3509d79fc5427c5e0fef1952c8
#
_entry.id   c88d9d3509d79fc5427c5e0fef1952c8
#
_cell.length_a   1.000
_cell.length_b   1.000
_cell.length_c   1.000
_cell.angle_alpha   90.00
_cell.angle_beta   90.00
_cell.angle_gamma   90.00
#
_symmetry.space_group_name_H-M   'P 1'
#
loop_
_entity.id
_entity.type
_entity.pdbx_description
1 polymer ?
#
loop_
_entity_poly.entity_id
_entity_poly.type
_entity_poly.pdbx_seq_one_letter_code
_entity_poly.pdbx_strand_id
1 'polypeptide(L)'
;MRTVVAVDWSDQAFNAVRVVCRLFTHEELTLVHAVDLRPFENPIFAQPIGRSTAEDLRHSMMDAAERLLDQTSAMLPATVSSIKRFHQVGNPAKVVLETVRSTGCDLVAVGSQGRGRVAELFLGS
;
A
#
# COMPACT_ATOMS: atom_id res chain seq x y z
N MET A 1 11.01 7.02 -15.60
CA MET A 1 9.78 7.42 -14.94
C MET A 1 9.79 6.93 -13.49
N ARG A 2 9.47 7.77 -12.57
CA ARG A 2 9.30 7.41 -11.16
C ARG A 2 7.84 7.11 -10.90
N THR A 3 7.55 5.94 -10.37
CA THR A 3 6.19 5.46 -10.22
C THR A 3 5.91 5.02 -8.80
N VAL A 4 4.76 5.40 -8.27
CA VAL A 4 4.24 4.88 -7.00
C VAL A 4 3.07 3.96 -7.31
N VAL A 5 3.07 2.77 -6.74
CA VAL A 5 1.95 1.84 -6.86
C VAL A 5 1.43 1.53 -5.47
N ALA A 6 0.16 1.83 -5.25
CA ALA A 6 -0.51 1.47 -4.01
C ALA A 6 -0.92 0.00 -4.07
N VAL A 7 -0.48 -0.77 -3.10
CA VAL A 7 -0.76 -2.20 -3.04
C VAL A 7 -1.56 -2.56 -1.81
N ASP A 8 -2.45 -3.50 -1.98
CA ASP A 8 -3.17 -4.18 -0.93
C ASP A 8 -3.34 -5.64 -1.35
N TRP A 9 -4.10 -6.42 -0.59
CA TRP A 9 -4.30 -7.84 -0.92
C TRP A 9 -5.33 -8.06 -2.04
N SER A 10 -5.87 -6.99 -2.65
CA SER A 10 -6.87 -7.13 -3.70
C SER A 10 -6.26 -7.56 -5.02
N ASP A 11 -7.04 -8.29 -5.82
CA ASP A 11 -6.64 -8.67 -7.17
C ASP A 11 -6.47 -7.45 -8.06
N GLN A 12 -7.27 -6.41 -7.83
CA GLN A 12 -7.20 -5.16 -8.58
C GLN A 12 -5.85 -4.46 -8.38
N ALA A 13 -5.34 -4.46 -7.15
CA ALA A 13 -4.02 -3.87 -6.87
C ALA A 13 -2.89 -4.66 -7.53
N PHE A 14 -2.92 -5.99 -7.45
CA PHE A 14 -1.95 -6.83 -8.15
C PHE A 14 -2.02 -6.65 -9.66
N ASN A 15 -3.23 -6.52 -10.20
CA ASN A 15 -3.40 -6.25 -11.62
C ASN A 15 -2.85 -4.87 -12.02
N ALA A 16 -3.04 -3.86 -11.17
CA ALA A 16 -2.48 -2.53 -11.42
C ALA A 16 -0.96 -2.58 -11.54
N VAL A 17 -0.30 -3.35 -10.68
CA VAL A 17 1.15 -3.58 -10.76
C VAL A 17 1.54 -4.16 -12.11
N ARG A 18 0.84 -5.21 -12.54
CA ARG A 18 1.11 -5.87 -13.83
C ARG A 18 0.94 -4.92 -15.00
N VAL A 19 -0.15 -4.17 -15.01
CA VAL A 19 -0.47 -3.22 -16.10
C VAL A 19 0.59 -2.12 -16.20
N VAL A 20 0.96 -1.55 -15.06
CA VAL A 20 1.96 -0.49 -15.01
C VAL A 20 3.31 -0.99 -15.53
N CYS A 21 3.71 -2.19 -15.14
CA CYS A 21 4.97 -2.78 -15.59
C CYS A 21 4.99 -3.11 -17.09
N ARG A 22 3.81 -3.38 -17.67
CA ARG A 22 3.70 -3.66 -19.10
C ARG A 22 3.70 -2.41 -19.95
N LEU A 23 3.09 -1.33 -19.47
CA LEU A 23 2.84 -0.14 -20.27
C LEU A 23 3.96 0.90 -20.18
N PHE A 24 4.73 0.88 -19.11
CA PHE A 24 5.71 1.94 -18.83
C PHE A 24 7.06 1.37 -18.45
N THR A 25 8.09 2.15 -18.72
CA THR A 25 9.45 1.88 -18.23
C THR A 25 9.68 2.66 -16.95
N HIS A 26 10.21 2.00 -15.94
CA HIS A 26 10.38 2.59 -14.61
C HIS A 26 11.83 2.65 -14.18
N GLU A 27 12.31 3.83 -13.87
CA GLU A 27 13.62 4.03 -13.24
C GLU A 27 13.55 3.64 -11.76
N GLU A 28 12.47 4.06 -11.12
CA GLU A 28 12.22 3.77 -9.71
C GLU A 28 10.74 3.46 -9.54
N LEU A 29 10.45 2.34 -8.90
CA LEU A 29 9.09 1.93 -8.61
C LEU A 29 8.96 1.76 -7.11
N THR A 30 8.08 2.54 -6.49
CA THR A 30 7.81 2.48 -5.06
C THR A 30 6.48 1.76 -4.84
N LEU A 31 6.53 0.65 -4.13
CA LEU A 31 5.36 -0.06 -3.67
C LEU A 31 4.99 0.50 -2.30
N VAL A 32 3.77 0.98 -2.14
CA VAL A 32 3.29 1.51 -0.87
C VAL A 32 2.06 0.77 -0.40
N HIS A 33 2.04 0.42 0.88
CA HIS A 33 0.90 -0.19 1.54
C HIS A 33 0.54 0.59 2.79
N ALA A 34 -0.72 0.92 2.93
CA ALA A 34 -1.25 1.56 4.14
C ALA A 34 -1.83 0.49 5.06
N VAL A 35 -1.30 0.43 6.28
CA VAL A 35 -1.84 -0.44 7.32
C VAL A 35 -2.98 0.31 8.01
N ASP A 36 -4.21 -0.05 7.70
CA ASP A 36 -5.39 0.62 8.22
C ASP A 36 -5.85 -0.07 9.50
N LEU A 37 -5.65 0.59 10.63
CA LEU A 37 -6.04 0.07 11.95
C LEU A 37 -7.44 0.53 12.39
N ARG A 38 -8.13 1.33 11.58
CA ARG A 38 -9.45 1.85 11.96
C ARG A 38 -10.47 0.77 12.32
N PRO A 39 -10.52 -0.40 11.64
CA PRO A 39 -11.43 -1.46 12.05
C PRO A 39 -11.20 -1.95 13.48
N PHE A 40 -9.98 -1.82 14.00
CA PHE A 40 -9.62 -2.28 15.34
C PHE A 40 -9.79 -1.20 16.41
N GLU A 41 -10.13 0.02 16.03
CA GLU A 41 -10.43 1.11 16.94
C GLU A 41 -11.89 1.07 17.43
N ASN A 42 -12.71 0.20 16.86
CA ASN A 42 -14.08 0.00 17.29
C ASN A 42 -14.10 -0.54 18.73
N PRO A 43 -14.87 0.08 19.66
CA PRO A 43 -14.95 -0.38 21.05
C PRO A 43 -15.34 -1.85 21.21
N ILE A 44 -16.10 -2.41 20.28
CA ILE A 44 -16.50 -3.82 20.30
C ILE A 44 -15.26 -4.73 20.22
N PHE A 45 -14.23 -4.33 19.48
CA PHE A 45 -13.00 -5.08 19.34
C PHE A 45 -11.95 -4.70 20.38
N ALA A 46 -12.07 -3.53 21.00
CA ALA A 46 -11.07 -3.04 21.96
C ALA A 46 -11.30 -3.51 23.39
N GLN A 47 -12.54 -3.83 23.74
CA GLN A 47 -12.96 -4.06 25.14
C GLN A 47 -12.30 -5.25 25.83
N PRO A 48 -12.26 -6.46 25.28
CA PRO A 48 -11.63 -7.59 25.96
C PRO A 48 -10.15 -7.75 25.65
N ILE A 49 -9.58 -6.89 24.83
CA ILE A 49 -8.19 -7.05 24.36
C ILE A 49 -7.26 -6.31 25.30
N GLY A 50 -6.39 -7.06 25.99
CA GLY A 50 -5.33 -6.47 26.78
C GLY A 50 -4.29 -5.79 25.92
N ARG A 51 -3.47 -4.96 26.57
CA ARG A 51 -2.43 -4.17 25.86
C ARG A 51 -1.50 -5.06 25.03
N SER A 52 -1.07 -6.21 25.58
CA SER A 52 -0.19 -7.13 24.87
C SER A 52 -0.83 -7.70 23.62
N THR A 53 -2.13 -8.00 23.66
CA THR A 53 -2.86 -8.52 22.51
C THR A 53 -3.00 -7.47 21.40
N ALA A 54 -3.22 -6.22 21.78
CA ALA A 54 -3.27 -5.13 20.81
C ALA A 54 -1.91 -4.93 20.12
N GLU A 55 -0.82 -5.02 20.88
CA GLU A 55 0.53 -4.95 20.33
C GLU A 55 0.82 -6.14 19.41
N ASP A 56 0.42 -7.34 19.82
CA ASP A 56 0.59 -8.55 19.00
C ASP A 56 -0.16 -8.44 17.69
N LEU A 57 -1.39 -7.92 17.72
CA LEU A 57 -2.17 -7.70 16.52
C LEU A 57 -1.49 -6.69 15.59
N ARG A 58 -1.00 -5.60 16.15
CA ARG A 58 -0.27 -4.59 15.38
C ARG A 58 0.97 -5.20 14.71
N HIS A 59 1.74 -5.98 15.45
CA HIS A 59 2.89 -6.70 14.92
C HIS A 59 2.52 -7.62 13.77
N SER A 60 1.43 -8.40 13.94
CA SER A 60 0.95 -9.30 12.91
C SER A 60 0.57 -8.54 11.63
N MET A 61 -0.03 -7.38 11.77
CA MET A 61 -0.40 -6.55 10.62
C MET A 61 0.82 -5.95 9.91
N MET A 62 1.84 -5.57 10.67
CA MET A 62 3.09 -5.07 10.10
C MET A 62 3.84 -6.18 9.37
N ASP A 63 3.89 -7.38 9.95
CA ASP A 63 4.48 -8.54 9.28
C ASP A 63 3.73 -8.91 8.01
N ALA A 64 2.41 -8.84 8.04
CA ALA A 64 1.59 -9.07 6.84
C ALA A 64 1.87 -8.03 5.75
N ALA A 65 2.06 -6.76 6.14
CA ALA A 65 2.40 -5.70 5.21
C ALA A 65 3.76 -5.99 4.53
N GLU A 66 4.75 -6.41 5.29
CA GLU A 66 6.05 -6.76 4.73
C GLU A 66 5.95 -7.95 3.76
N ARG A 67 5.18 -8.97 4.12
CA ARG A 67 4.94 -10.12 3.21
C ARG A 67 4.26 -9.69 1.92
N LEU A 68 3.27 -8.81 2.01
CA LEU A 68 2.59 -8.28 0.84
C LEU A 68 3.56 -7.57 -0.10
N LEU A 69 4.39 -6.70 0.47
CA LEU A 69 5.38 -5.96 -0.32
C LEU A 69 6.43 -6.87 -0.93
N ASP A 70 6.87 -7.89 -0.19
CA ASP A 70 7.82 -8.88 -0.69
C ASP A 70 7.23 -9.71 -1.83
N GLN A 71 6.01 -10.19 -1.67
CA GLN A 71 5.31 -10.94 -2.72
C GLN A 71 5.10 -10.09 -3.98
N THR A 72 4.69 -8.85 -3.79
CA THR A 72 4.47 -7.93 -4.91
C THR A 72 5.79 -7.62 -5.61
N SER A 73 6.84 -7.36 -4.85
CA SER A 73 8.17 -7.11 -5.40
C SER A 73 8.67 -8.30 -6.23
N ALA A 74 8.39 -9.52 -5.79
CA ALA A 74 8.79 -10.73 -6.51
C ALA A 74 8.06 -10.90 -7.85
N MET A 75 6.92 -10.24 -8.04
CA MET A 75 6.18 -10.26 -9.30
C MET A 75 6.75 -9.31 -10.36
N LEU A 76 7.62 -8.40 -9.95
CA LEU A 76 8.11 -7.35 -10.85
C LEU A 76 9.15 -7.92 -11.82
N PRO A 77 9.15 -7.45 -13.08
CA PRO A 77 10.15 -7.89 -14.04
C PRO A 77 11.54 -7.33 -13.68
N ALA A 78 12.57 -8.04 -14.09
CA ALA A 78 13.95 -7.63 -13.87
C ALA A 78 14.31 -6.31 -14.55
N THR A 79 13.47 -5.84 -15.46
CA THR A 79 13.65 -4.56 -16.15
C THR A 79 13.42 -3.34 -15.27
N VAL A 80 12.77 -3.52 -14.10
CA VAL A 80 12.62 -2.42 -13.15
C VAL A 80 13.94 -2.21 -12.43
N SER A 81 14.54 -1.03 -12.62
CA SER A 81 15.90 -0.77 -12.15
C SER A 81 16.01 -0.64 -10.64
N SER A 82 15.02 -0.02 -10.00
CA SER A 82 15.04 0.20 -8.57
C SER A 82 13.65 0.01 -7.99
N ILE A 83 13.54 -0.81 -6.96
CA ILE A 83 12.29 -1.08 -6.28
C ILE A 83 12.42 -0.64 -4.82
N LYS A 84 11.53 0.24 -4.40
CA LYS A 84 11.40 0.64 -3.00
C LYS A 84 10.10 0.10 -2.44
N ARG A 85 10.13 -0.30 -1.18
CA ARG A 85 8.98 -0.85 -0.47
C ARG A 85 8.74 -0.02 0.77
N PHE A 86 7.50 0.39 0.95
CA PHE A 86 7.13 1.27 2.06
C PHE A 86 5.76 0.90 2.59
N HIS A 87 5.64 0.80 3.91
CA HIS A 87 4.34 0.67 4.54
C HIS A 87 4.27 1.63 5.73
N GLN A 88 3.07 2.09 5.99
CA GLN A 88 2.82 3.02 7.08
C GLN A 88 1.41 2.80 7.62
N VAL A 89 1.27 2.91 8.93
CA VAL A 89 -0.04 2.91 9.56
C VAL A 89 -0.73 4.23 9.25
N GLY A 90 -1.94 4.17 8.75
CA GLY A 90 -2.70 5.37 8.46
C GLY A 90 -3.82 5.14 7.46
N ASN A 91 -4.53 6.20 7.16
CA ASN A 91 -5.56 6.21 6.12
C ASN A 91 -4.90 5.95 4.76
N PRO A 92 -5.40 4.99 3.98
CA PRO A 92 -4.78 4.65 2.69
C PRO A 92 -4.59 5.85 1.75
N ALA A 93 -5.60 6.70 1.60
CA ALA A 93 -5.50 7.85 0.72
C ALA A 93 -4.40 8.82 1.19
N LYS A 94 -4.32 9.07 2.48
CA LYS A 94 -3.29 9.95 3.04
C LYS A 94 -1.89 9.38 2.87
N VAL A 95 -1.73 8.08 3.15
CA VAL A 95 -0.42 7.41 3.02
C VAL A 95 0.06 7.49 1.57
N VAL A 96 -0.81 7.21 0.62
CA VAL A 96 -0.46 7.28 -0.81
C VAL A 96 -0.09 8.71 -1.21
N LEU A 97 -0.88 9.70 -0.81
CA LEU A 97 -0.61 11.10 -1.15
C LEU A 97 0.69 11.60 -0.54
N GLU A 98 0.98 11.22 0.70
CA GLU A 98 2.25 11.56 1.34
C GLU A 98 3.43 10.92 0.62
N THR A 99 3.28 9.68 0.19
CA THR A 99 4.31 8.98 -0.57
C THR A 99 4.55 9.66 -1.92
N VAL A 100 3.49 10.06 -2.60
CA VAL A 100 3.57 10.80 -3.85
C VAL A 100 4.35 12.10 -3.67
N ARG A 101 4.04 12.84 -2.62
CA ARG A 101 4.72 14.12 -2.34
C ARG A 101 6.19 13.92 -2.00
N SER A 102 6.50 12.92 -1.19
CA SER A 102 7.88 12.69 -0.74
C SER A 102 8.77 12.12 -1.84
N THR A 103 8.22 11.34 -2.75
CA THR A 103 8.99 10.75 -3.85
C THR A 103 9.10 11.64 -5.07
N GLY A 104 8.17 12.60 -5.23
CA GLY A 104 8.10 13.41 -6.44
C GLY A 104 7.85 12.57 -7.68
N CYS A 105 7.01 11.56 -7.58
CA CYS A 105 6.76 10.61 -8.66
C CYS A 105 6.03 11.25 -9.84
N ASP A 106 6.18 10.65 -11.01
CA ASP A 106 5.55 11.08 -12.24
C ASP A 106 4.21 10.38 -12.47
N LEU A 107 4.02 9.21 -11.87
CA LEU A 107 2.87 8.36 -12.08
C LEU A 107 2.46 7.67 -10.78
N VAL A 108 1.17 7.60 -10.54
CA VAL A 108 0.59 6.84 -9.43
C VAL A 108 -0.38 5.82 -10.01
N ALA A 109 -0.23 4.58 -9.60
CA ALA A 109 -1.15 3.53 -9.99
C ALA A 109 -1.88 2.99 -8.75
N VAL A 110 -3.18 2.83 -8.87
CA VAL A 110 -4.03 2.29 -7.81
C VAL A 110 -5.02 1.30 -8.42
N GLY A 111 -5.42 0.30 -7.64
CA GLY A 111 -6.48 -0.61 -8.04
C GLY A 111 -7.84 0.09 -7.93
N SER A 112 -8.73 -0.21 -8.87
CA SER A 112 -10.03 0.46 -8.95
C SER A 112 -11.01 0.10 -7.84
N GLN A 113 -10.83 -1.06 -7.22
CA GLN A 113 -11.75 -1.57 -6.19
C GLN A 113 -11.04 -2.10 -4.96
N GLY A 114 -9.79 -1.73 -4.78
CA GLY A 114 -9.09 -2.08 -3.56
C GLY A 114 -9.75 -1.45 -2.35
N ARG A 115 -9.38 -1.89 -1.17
CA ARG A 115 -9.79 -1.24 0.08
C ARG A 115 -9.37 0.23 0.10
N GLY A 116 -8.60 0.62 -0.88
CA GLY A 116 -8.02 1.93 -1.00
C GLY A 116 -8.97 3.05 -1.34
N ARG A 117 -10.22 2.79 -1.57
CA ARG A 117 -11.19 3.86 -1.77
C ARG A 117 -10.65 4.94 -2.71
N VAL A 118 -10.48 4.55 -3.96
CA VAL A 118 -9.95 5.45 -5.00
C VAL A 118 -10.66 6.81 -4.97
N ALA A 119 -11.95 6.82 -4.66
CA ALA A 119 -12.70 8.06 -4.53
C ALA A 119 -12.10 9.04 -3.52
N GLU A 120 -11.55 8.54 -2.40
CA GLU A 120 -10.92 9.41 -1.41
C GLU A 120 -9.67 10.10 -1.96
N LEU A 121 -8.94 9.45 -2.87
CA LEU A 121 -7.78 10.07 -3.49
C LEU A 121 -8.17 11.26 -4.38
N PHE A 122 -9.31 11.18 -5.04
CA PHE A 122 -9.75 12.21 -5.96
C PHE A 122 -10.67 13.24 -5.33
N LEU A 123 -11.47 12.85 -4.33
CA LEU A 123 -12.45 13.72 -3.71
C LEU A 123 -11.95 14.33 -2.39
N GLY A 124 -11.01 13.70 -1.73
CA GLY A 124 -10.51 14.14 -0.43
C GLY A 124 -9.33 15.07 -0.48
N SER A 125 -8.90 15.38 -1.65
CA SER A 125 -7.74 16.27 -1.78
C SER A 125 -8.18 17.76 -1.87
#